data_e0b5bdf56f96734dfc3691da8331cc0a
#
_entry.id   e0b5bdf56f96734dfc3691da8331cc0a
#
_cell.length_a   1.000
_cell.length_b   1.000
_cell.length_c   1.000
_cell.angle_alpha   90.00
_cell.angle_beta   90.00
_cell.angle_gamma   90.00
#
_symmetry.space_group_name_H-M   'P 1'
#
loop_
_entity.id
_entity.type
_entity.pdbx_description
1 polymer ?
#
loop_
_entity_poly.entity_id
_entity_poly.type
_entity_poly.pdbx_seq_one_letter_code
_entity_poly.pdbx_strand_id
1 'polypeptide(L)' 'MVSASYYLCLSAFLFTLGAIGFVVRRNALVAFMCIELMLNAVNLLLVAFS' A
#
# COMPACT_ATOMS: atom_id res chain seq x y z
N MET A 1 -19.97 -5.06 -8.32
CA MET A 1 -18.81 -4.55 -9.03
C MET A 1 -18.13 -3.45 -8.22
N VAL A 2 -16.81 -3.52 -8.15
CA VAL A 2 -16.05 -2.58 -7.32
C VAL A 2 -15.74 -1.33 -8.13
N SER A 3 -16.07 -0.17 -7.58
CA SER A 3 -15.80 1.09 -8.25
C SER A 3 -14.31 1.47 -8.14
N ALA A 4 -13.85 2.31 -9.04
CA ALA A 4 -12.48 2.80 -9.01
C ALA A 4 -12.16 3.52 -7.70
N SER A 5 -13.15 4.21 -7.15
CA SER A 5 -13.01 4.88 -5.86
C SER A 5 -12.69 3.89 -4.75
N TYR A 6 -13.30 2.73 -4.80
CA TYR A 6 -13.04 1.70 -3.80
C TYR A 6 -11.59 1.25 -3.85
N TYR A 7 -11.08 1.01 -5.04
CA TYR A 7 -9.69 0.61 -5.20
C TYR A 7 -8.74 1.71 -4.75
N LEU A 8 -9.09 2.94 -5.03
CA LEU A 8 -8.28 4.07 -4.60
C LEU A 8 -8.19 4.14 -3.08
N CYS A 9 -9.33 3.98 -2.41
CA CYS A 9 -9.36 3.97 -0.94
C CYS A 9 -8.56 2.81 -0.38
N LEU A 10 -8.69 1.64 -0.97
CA LEU A 10 -7.99 0.45 -0.51
C LEU A 10 -6.48 0.63 -0.66
N SER A 11 -6.03 1.14 -1.80
CA SER A 11 -4.60 1.34 -2.02
C SER A 11 -4.05 2.42 -1.10
N ALA A 12 -4.80 3.47 -0.85
CA ALA A 12 -4.40 4.51 0.10
C ALA A 12 -4.28 3.95 1.51
N PHE A 13 -5.22 3.10 1.89
CA PHE A 13 -5.21 2.45 3.20
C PHE A 13 -3.97 1.57 3.34
N LEU A 14 -3.69 0.75 2.35
CA LEU A 14 -2.51 -0.12 2.36
C LEU A 14 -1.22 0.69 2.40
N PHE A 15 -1.15 1.76 1.63
CA PHE A 15 0.02 2.63 1.61
C PHE A 15 0.25 3.25 2.98
N THR A 16 -0.82 3.74 3.60
CA THR A 16 -0.75 4.35 4.92
C THR A 16 -0.26 3.33 5.96
N LEU A 17 -0.81 2.12 5.91
CA LEU A 17 -0.38 1.06 6.82
C LEU A 17 1.10 0.74 6.65
N GLY A 18 1.55 0.66 5.40
CA GLY A 18 2.96 0.42 5.13
C GLY A 18 3.85 1.53 5.65
N ALA A 19 3.44 2.77 5.44
CA ALA A 19 4.21 3.93 5.90
C ALA A 19 4.30 3.97 7.42
N ILE A 20 3.17 3.76 8.08
CA ILE A 20 3.14 3.75 9.54
C ILE A 20 4.00 2.62 10.08
N GLY A 21 3.90 1.45 9.49
CA GLY A 21 4.71 0.30 9.91
C GLY A 21 6.19 0.58 9.77
N PHE A 22 6.59 1.27 8.70
CA PHE A 22 7.97 1.63 8.48
C PHE A 22 8.48 2.58 9.57
N VAL A 23 7.65 3.57 9.93
CA VAL A 23 8.03 4.57 10.93
C VAL A 23 8.05 3.97 12.33
N VAL A 24 7.07 3.15 12.65
CA VAL A 24 6.94 2.57 13.98
C VAL A 24 7.99 1.48 14.21
N ARG A 25 8.22 0.64 13.22
CA ARG A 25 9.18 -0.44 13.33
C ARG A 25 10.33 -0.22 12.35
N ARG A 26 11.47 0.18 12.89
CA ARG A 26 12.64 0.46 12.09
C ARG A 26 13.51 -0.79 11.84
N ASN A 27 12.90 -1.95 11.94
CA ASN A 27 13.59 -3.20 11.64
C ASN A 27 13.76 -3.33 10.13
N ALA A 28 14.96 -3.73 9.70
CA ALA A 28 15.26 -3.86 8.28
C ALA A 28 14.30 -4.81 7.58
N LEU A 29 13.96 -5.91 8.24
CA LEU A 29 13.04 -6.90 7.68
C LEU A 29 11.64 -6.32 7.54
N VAL A 30 11.17 -5.65 8.58
CA VAL A 30 9.85 -5.02 8.57
C VAL A 30 9.83 -3.88 7.55
N ALA A 31 10.91 -3.12 7.47
CA ALA A 31 11.02 -2.04 6.49
C ALA A 31 10.87 -2.58 5.07
N PHE A 32 11.50 -3.70 4.78
CA PHE A 32 11.40 -4.34 3.47
C PHE A 32 9.96 -4.74 3.16
N MET A 33 9.29 -5.34 4.14
CA MET A 33 7.88 -5.71 4.00
C MET A 33 6.99 -4.50 3.77
N CYS A 34 7.25 -3.42 4.50
CA CYS A 34 6.47 -2.19 4.33
C CYS A 34 6.66 -1.61 2.94
N ILE A 35 7.87 -1.65 2.41
CA ILE A 35 8.14 -1.19 1.05
C ILE A 35 7.38 -2.05 0.05
N GLU A 36 7.36 -3.35 0.25
CA GLU A 36 6.57 -4.25 -0.61
C GLU A 36 5.09 -3.90 -0.58
N LEU A 37 4.58 -3.61 0.60
CA LEU A 37 3.18 -3.19 0.76
C LEU A 37 2.89 -1.91 -0.02
N MET A 38 3.80 -0.95 0.06
CA MET A 38 3.64 0.30 -0.69
C MET A 38 3.66 0.05 -2.18
N LEU A 39 4.56 -0.80 -2.64
CA LEU A 39 4.64 -1.15 -4.06
C LEU A 39 3.38 -1.87 -4.51
N ASN A 40 2.86 -2.78 -3.70
CA ASN A 40 1.61 -3.47 -4.00
C ASN A 40 0.45 -2.50 -4.08
N ALA A 41 0.41 -1.51 -3.20
CA ALA A 41 -0.64 -0.49 -3.22
C ALA A 41 -0.62 0.30 -4.52
N VAL A 42 0.56 0.70 -4.96
CA VAL A 42 0.71 1.42 -6.23
C VAL A 42 0.33 0.53 -7.40
N ASN A 43 0.74 -0.74 -7.34
CA ASN A 43 0.42 -1.70 -8.38
C ASN A 43 -1.09 -1.90 -8.50
N LEU A 44 -1.75 -2.01 -7.36
CA LEU A 44 -3.21 -2.14 -7.32
C LEU A 44 -3.88 -0.92 -7.94
N LEU A 45 -3.36 0.26 -7.65
CA LEU A 45 -3.87 1.50 -8.20
C LEU A 45 -3.72 1.53 -9.71
N LEU A 46 -2.57 1.12 -10.21
CA LEU A 46 -2.33 1.07 -11.65
C LEU A 46 -3.29 0.11 -12.34
N VAL A 47 -3.51 -1.05 -11.75
CA VAL A 47 -4.44 -2.05 -12.31
C VAL A 47 -5.85 -1.48 -12.33
N ALA A 48 -6.24 -0.78 -11.29
CA ALA A 48 -7.57 -0.19 -11.21
C ALA A 48 -7.78 0.89 -12.27
N PHE A 49 -6.71 1.58 -12.63
CA PHE A 49 -6.78 2.65 -13.63
C PHE A 49 -6.55 2.16 -15.06
N SER A 50 -6.17 0.91 -15.22
CA SER A 50 -6.04 0.30 -16.53
C SER A 50 -7.37 -0.24 -17.00
#